data_12a950438da71643e64d2f51dc577111
#
_entry.id   12a950438da71643e64d2f51dc577111
#
_cell.length_a   1.000
_cell.length_b   1.000
_cell.length_c   1.000
_cell.angle_alpha   90.00
_cell.angle_beta   90.00
_cell.angle_gamma   90.00
#
_symmetry.space_group_name_H-M   'P 1'
#
loop_
_entity.id
_entity.type
_entity.pdbx_description
1 polymer ?
#
loop_
_entity_poly.entity_id
_entity_poly.type
_entity_poly.pdbx_seq_one_letter_code
_entity_poly.pdbx_strand_id
1 'polypeptide(L)'
;ALVSLEDELAALHGKERALTFTSGYVANEASLSALVAQLPDVLILSDEMNHASIISGIKLSRAEKAIFRHNDVANLEELLAAQPNDRPKIIVFESVYSMDGDTSPIAEIAALARRYSALTYLDEVHAVGMYGAEGGGIAQMRGLEDGIDIIQGTLGKAFGASGGYIAA
;
A
#
# COMPACT_ATOMS: atom_id res chain seq x y z
N ALA A 1 -19.79 -16.88 2.25
CA ALA A 1 -19.54 -16.10 1.03
C ALA A 1 -18.48 -15.02 1.27
N LEU A 2 -18.65 -14.09 2.21
CA LEU A 2 -17.67 -12.99 2.43
C LEU A 2 -16.32 -13.53 2.93
N VAL A 3 -16.31 -14.38 3.94
CA VAL A 3 -15.10 -15.03 4.47
C VAL A 3 -14.36 -15.79 3.36
N SER A 4 -15.08 -16.50 2.50
CA SER A 4 -14.49 -17.22 1.36
C SER A 4 -13.83 -16.26 0.35
N LEU A 5 -14.39 -15.08 0.12
CA LEU A 5 -13.78 -14.06 -0.74
C LEU A 5 -12.49 -13.50 -0.10
N GLU A 6 -12.52 -13.21 1.18
CA GLU A 6 -11.36 -12.70 1.91
C GLU A 6 -10.23 -13.74 1.94
N ASP A 7 -10.53 -15.03 2.11
CA ASP A 7 -9.55 -16.12 2.04
C ASP A 7 -8.90 -16.20 0.63
N GLU A 8 -9.68 -16.07 -0.45
CA GLU A 8 -9.16 -16.06 -1.82
C GLU A 8 -8.30 -14.81 -2.11
N LEU A 9 -8.71 -13.64 -1.62
CA LEU A 9 -7.93 -12.40 -1.77
C LEU A 9 -6.63 -12.46 -0.98
N ALA A 10 -6.61 -13.03 0.21
CA ALA A 10 -5.40 -13.26 0.97
C ALA A 10 -4.45 -14.21 0.22
N ALA A 11 -4.97 -15.32 -0.30
CA ALA A 11 -4.19 -16.29 -1.08
C ALA A 11 -3.62 -15.67 -2.35
N LEU A 12 -4.39 -14.84 -3.08
CA LEU A 12 -3.95 -14.13 -4.28
C LEU A 12 -2.67 -13.32 -4.05
N HIS A 13 -2.53 -12.73 -2.87
CA HIS A 13 -1.39 -11.89 -2.50
C HIS A 13 -0.36 -12.59 -1.60
N GLY A 14 -0.53 -13.89 -1.32
CA GLY A 14 0.35 -14.62 -0.41
C GLY A 14 0.33 -14.07 1.03
N LYS A 15 -0.82 -13.56 1.48
CA LYS A 15 -1.01 -12.96 2.81
C LYS A 15 -1.83 -13.85 3.73
N GLU A 16 -1.73 -13.61 5.05
CA GLU A 16 -2.46 -14.41 6.04
C GLU A 16 -3.97 -14.13 6.04
N ARG A 17 -4.33 -12.88 5.83
CA ARG A 17 -5.73 -12.41 5.89
C ARG A 17 -6.00 -11.32 4.85
N ALA A 18 -7.26 -11.18 4.53
CA ALA A 18 -7.78 -10.02 3.82
C ALA A 18 -9.05 -9.51 4.50
N LEU A 19 -9.33 -8.24 4.27
CA LEU A 19 -10.54 -7.58 4.74
C LEU A 19 -11.16 -6.79 3.59
N THR A 20 -12.46 -6.97 3.36
CA THR A 20 -13.20 -6.30 2.29
C THR A 20 -13.89 -5.03 2.75
N PHE A 21 -14.03 -4.09 1.82
CA PHE A 21 -14.65 -2.78 2.00
C PHE A 21 -15.62 -2.49 0.85
N THR A 22 -16.47 -1.50 1.00
CA THR A 22 -17.44 -1.10 -0.04
C THR A 22 -16.79 -0.55 -1.32
N SER A 23 -15.56 -0.03 -1.23
CA SER A 23 -14.78 0.44 -2.38
C SER A 23 -13.28 0.46 -2.04
N GLY A 24 -12.42 0.58 -3.09
CA GLY A 24 -10.99 0.82 -2.89
C GLY A 24 -10.70 2.15 -2.21
N TYR A 25 -11.53 3.15 -2.45
CA TYR A 25 -11.42 4.45 -1.78
C TYR A 25 -11.60 4.32 -0.26
N VAL A 26 -12.69 3.66 0.17
CA VAL A 26 -12.98 3.41 1.59
C VAL A 26 -11.93 2.49 2.20
N ALA A 27 -11.40 1.51 1.45
CA ALA A 27 -10.32 0.65 1.92
C ALA A 27 -9.08 1.46 2.34
N ASN A 28 -8.65 2.42 1.51
CA ASN A 28 -7.51 3.30 1.85
C ASN A 28 -7.82 4.19 3.07
N GLU A 29 -8.97 4.86 3.09
CA GLU A 29 -9.32 5.74 4.21
C GLU A 29 -9.40 5.00 5.54
N ALA A 30 -10.14 3.91 5.58
CA ALA A 30 -10.37 3.15 6.81
C ALA A 30 -9.10 2.46 7.29
N SER A 31 -8.34 1.84 6.39
CA SER A 31 -7.14 1.09 6.77
C SER A 31 -6.03 2.00 7.28
N LEU A 32 -5.75 3.11 6.60
CA LEU A 32 -4.72 4.06 7.05
C LEU A 32 -5.11 4.69 8.39
N SER A 33 -6.39 5.05 8.57
CA SER A 33 -6.88 5.58 9.85
C SER A 33 -6.77 4.55 10.99
N ALA A 34 -7.11 3.30 10.72
CA ALA A 34 -7.04 2.22 11.72
C ALA A 34 -5.59 1.88 12.11
N LEU A 35 -4.68 1.82 11.13
CA LEU A 35 -3.27 1.56 11.37
C LEU A 35 -2.64 2.65 12.26
N VAL A 36 -2.89 3.91 11.94
CA VAL A 36 -2.39 5.04 12.73
C VAL A 36 -2.90 5.00 14.17
N ALA A 37 -4.17 4.63 14.36
CA ALA A 37 -4.75 4.51 15.70
C ALA A 37 -4.06 3.44 16.58
N GLN A 38 -3.41 2.46 15.97
CA GLN A 38 -2.68 1.39 16.67
C GLN A 38 -1.17 1.66 16.82
N LEU A 39 -0.64 2.67 16.14
CA LEU A 39 0.79 2.98 16.11
C LEU A 39 1.05 4.40 16.63
N PRO A 40 1.19 4.59 17.94
CA PRO A 40 1.47 5.91 18.52
C PRO A 40 2.71 6.54 17.90
N ASP A 41 2.66 7.84 17.61
CA ASP A 41 3.74 8.63 17.00
C ASP A 41 4.22 8.15 15.62
N VAL A 42 3.39 7.41 14.90
CA VAL A 42 3.74 6.93 13.56
C VAL A 42 3.95 8.08 12.57
N LEU A 43 5.01 7.99 11.77
CA LEU A 43 5.23 8.84 10.62
C LEU A 43 4.77 8.11 9.36
N ILE A 44 3.93 8.76 8.56
CA ILE A 44 3.57 8.28 7.22
C ILE A 44 4.46 8.96 6.18
N LEU A 45 5.21 8.15 5.41
CA LEU A 45 5.97 8.62 4.25
C LEU A 45 5.15 8.31 3.00
N SER A 46 4.70 9.33 2.30
CA SER A 46 3.78 9.22 1.16
C SER A 46 4.44 9.71 -0.12
N ASP A 47 4.33 8.94 -1.21
CA ASP A 47 4.69 9.43 -2.53
C ASP A 47 3.82 10.65 -2.91
N GLU A 48 4.42 11.66 -3.52
CA GLU A 48 3.72 12.91 -3.87
C GLU A 48 2.60 12.71 -4.91
N MET A 49 2.66 11.62 -5.70
CA MET A 49 1.66 11.30 -6.72
C MET A 49 0.58 10.33 -6.25
N ASN A 50 0.57 9.97 -4.98
CA ASN A 50 -0.44 9.06 -4.43
C ASN A 50 -1.86 9.54 -4.68
N HIS A 51 -2.75 8.58 -4.91
CA HIS A 51 -4.17 8.79 -5.18
C HIS A 51 -4.88 9.56 -4.05
N ALA A 52 -5.92 10.31 -4.43
CA ALA A 52 -6.73 11.12 -3.49
C ALA A 52 -7.26 10.33 -2.29
N SER A 53 -7.58 9.04 -2.44
CA SER A 53 -8.05 8.19 -1.33
C SER A 53 -6.97 7.95 -0.27
N ILE A 54 -5.71 7.80 -0.68
CA ILE A 54 -4.57 7.70 0.23
C ILE A 54 -4.37 9.02 0.96
N ILE A 55 -4.37 10.13 0.22
CA ILE A 55 -4.26 11.48 0.80
C ILE A 55 -5.37 11.74 1.81
N SER A 56 -6.59 11.34 1.49
CA SER A 56 -7.75 11.45 2.39
C SER A 56 -7.56 10.61 3.66
N GLY A 57 -7.14 9.34 3.52
CA GLY A 57 -6.88 8.45 4.65
C GLY A 57 -5.79 8.99 5.59
N ILE A 58 -4.69 9.50 5.01
CA ILE A 58 -3.62 10.13 5.79
C ILE A 58 -4.15 11.37 6.53
N LYS A 59 -4.91 12.20 5.87
CA LYS A 59 -5.50 13.40 6.48
C LYS A 59 -6.46 13.08 7.62
N LEU A 60 -7.33 12.09 7.42
CA LEU A 60 -8.29 11.63 8.44
C LEU A 60 -7.59 11.01 9.65
N SER A 61 -6.49 10.30 9.44
CA SER A 61 -5.71 9.68 10.50
C SER A 61 -5.05 10.70 11.45
N ARG A 62 -4.83 11.93 10.98
CA ARG A 62 -4.10 13.00 11.68
C ARG A 62 -2.64 12.65 12.02
N ALA A 63 -2.08 11.60 11.43
CA ALA A 63 -0.67 11.28 11.59
C ALA A 63 0.23 12.39 11.05
N GLU A 64 1.42 12.50 11.63
CA GLU A 64 2.49 13.24 10.99
C GLU A 64 2.84 12.58 9.66
N LYS A 65 3.12 13.38 8.64
CA LYS A 65 3.46 12.89 7.31
C LYS A 65 4.67 13.59 6.73
N ALA A 66 5.46 12.85 5.99
CA ALA A 66 6.50 13.36 5.09
C ALA A 66 6.15 12.93 3.67
N ILE A 67 6.24 13.86 2.72
CA ILE A 67 5.98 13.59 1.30
C ILE A 67 7.34 13.46 0.61
N PHE A 68 7.58 12.31 -0.03
CA PHE A 68 8.78 12.14 -0.86
C PHE A 68 8.45 12.36 -2.33
N ARG A 69 9.47 12.81 -3.07
CA ARG A 69 9.34 13.03 -4.52
C ARG A 69 8.99 11.73 -5.22
N HIS A 70 8.17 11.84 -6.26
CA HIS A 70 7.65 10.71 -6.99
C HIS A 70 8.74 9.75 -7.46
N ASN A 71 8.62 8.47 -7.04
CA ASN A 71 9.55 7.38 -7.34
C ASN A 71 11.03 7.66 -6.97
N ASP A 72 11.31 8.69 -6.16
CA ASP A 72 12.67 9.07 -5.77
C ASP A 72 13.11 8.32 -4.50
N VAL A 73 13.79 7.20 -4.73
CA VAL A 73 14.30 6.32 -3.68
C VAL A 73 15.33 7.03 -2.78
N ALA A 74 16.16 7.90 -3.36
CA ALA A 74 17.16 8.64 -2.59
C ALA A 74 16.50 9.64 -1.64
N ASN A 75 15.48 10.37 -2.10
CA ASN A 75 14.74 11.29 -1.26
C ASN A 75 13.95 10.55 -0.16
N LEU A 76 13.35 9.38 -0.48
CA LEU A 76 12.72 8.54 0.53
C LEU A 76 13.74 8.09 1.60
N GLU A 77 14.94 7.69 1.19
CA GLU A 77 15.99 7.29 2.14
C GLU A 77 16.44 8.45 3.04
N GLU A 78 16.60 9.66 2.50
CA GLU A 78 16.91 10.85 3.28
C GLU A 78 15.87 11.11 4.39
N LEU A 79 14.59 11.00 4.05
CA LEU A 79 13.50 11.20 5.00
C LEU A 79 13.45 10.10 6.07
N LEU A 80 13.71 8.85 5.70
CA LEU A 80 13.79 7.72 6.62
C LEU A 80 14.97 7.85 7.59
N ALA A 81 16.15 8.20 7.06
CA ALA A 81 17.37 8.34 7.83
C ALA A 81 17.32 9.49 8.85
N ALA A 82 16.50 10.50 8.59
CA ALA A 82 16.27 11.62 9.50
C ALA A 82 15.42 11.26 10.73
N GLN A 83 14.82 10.06 10.77
CA GLN A 83 13.93 9.64 11.84
C GLN A 83 14.65 8.74 12.85
N PRO A 84 14.24 8.76 14.13
CA PRO A 84 14.67 7.77 15.12
C PRO A 84 14.37 6.34 14.62
N ASN A 85 15.28 5.41 14.87
CA ASN A 85 15.12 4.02 14.40
C ASN A 85 13.91 3.33 15.01
N ASP A 86 13.57 3.65 16.25
CA ASP A 86 12.45 3.09 17.02
C ASP A 86 11.11 3.76 16.73
N ARG A 87 11.10 4.88 16.00
CA ARG A 87 9.85 5.53 15.58
C ARG A 87 9.10 4.66 14.58
N PRO A 88 7.81 4.33 14.82
CA PRO A 88 6.99 3.65 13.81
C PRO A 88 6.91 4.45 12.51
N LYS A 89 7.06 3.77 11.38
CA LYS A 89 7.02 4.39 10.04
C LYS A 89 6.19 3.53 9.10
N ILE A 90 5.39 4.17 8.25
CA ILE A 90 4.66 3.50 7.16
C ILE A 90 5.01 4.20 5.86
N ILE A 91 5.49 3.46 4.87
CA ILE A 91 5.71 3.95 3.51
C ILE A 91 4.48 3.59 2.68
N VAL A 92 3.81 4.60 2.12
CA VAL A 92 2.58 4.44 1.33
C VAL A 92 2.84 4.88 -0.10
N PHE A 93 2.61 3.97 -1.06
CA PHE A 93 2.88 4.21 -2.47
C PHE A 93 2.00 3.31 -3.34
N GLU A 94 1.87 3.65 -4.63
CA GLU A 94 1.13 2.86 -5.61
C GLU A 94 2.08 2.02 -6.48
N SER A 95 1.63 0.89 -6.98
CA SER A 95 2.41 0.08 -7.92
C SER A 95 2.38 0.66 -9.34
N VAL A 96 1.20 1.07 -9.78
CA VAL A 96 0.96 1.77 -11.06
C VAL A 96 0.20 3.05 -10.77
N TYR A 97 0.75 4.17 -11.16
CA TYR A 97 0.14 5.49 -10.95
C TYR A 97 -0.85 5.82 -12.07
N SER A 98 -2.05 6.28 -11.70
CA SER A 98 -3.18 6.43 -12.62
C SER A 98 -2.97 7.47 -13.71
N MET A 99 -2.22 8.53 -13.43
CA MET A 99 -2.09 9.67 -14.35
C MET A 99 -0.99 9.43 -15.40
N ASP A 100 0.13 8.86 -14.99
CA ASP A 100 1.31 8.71 -15.85
C ASP A 100 1.51 7.27 -16.34
N GLY A 101 0.88 6.30 -15.66
CA GLY A 101 0.97 4.88 -16.00
C GLY A 101 2.34 4.25 -15.70
N ASP A 102 3.20 4.98 -15.00
CA ASP A 102 4.50 4.48 -14.58
C ASP A 102 4.40 3.57 -13.35
N THR A 103 5.46 2.84 -13.07
CA THR A 103 5.51 1.89 -11.96
C THR A 103 6.54 2.30 -10.93
N SER A 104 6.22 2.06 -9.65
CA SER A 104 7.12 2.36 -8.56
C SER A 104 8.32 1.39 -8.49
N PRO A 105 9.45 1.83 -7.92
CA PRO A 105 10.62 0.99 -7.62
C PRO A 105 10.36 0.14 -6.37
N ILE A 106 9.44 -0.85 -6.46
CA ILE A 106 8.95 -1.64 -5.32
C ILE A 106 10.09 -2.34 -4.58
N ALA A 107 11.05 -2.92 -5.31
CA ALA A 107 12.15 -3.67 -4.71
C ALA A 107 13.04 -2.77 -3.83
N GLU A 108 13.35 -1.58 -4.32
CA GLU A 108 14.17 -0.60 -3.62
C GLU A 108 13.44 -0.03 -2.41
N ILE A 109 12.15 0.28 -2.54
CA ILE A 109 11.30 0.75 -1.42
C ILE A 109 11.19 -0.34 -0.34
N ALA A 110 10.96 -1.60 -0.71
CA ALA A 110 10.91 -2.73 0.22
C ALA A 110 12.27 -2.94 0.94
N ALA A 111 13.39 -2.74 0.24
CA ALA A 111 14.72 -2.81 0.84
C ALA A 111 14.94 -1.69 1.87
N LEU A 112 14.54 -0.47 1.56
CA LEU A 112 14.59 0.66 2.50
C LEU A 112 13.68 0.42 3.70
N ALA A 113 12.46 -0.08 3.49
CA ALA A 113 11.52 -0.39 4.56
C ALA A 113 12.13 -1.38 5.57
N ARG A 114 12.76 -2.45 5.09
CA ARG A 114 13.48 -3.41 5.96
C ARG A 114 14.62 -2.74 6.72
N ARG A 115 15.45 -1.95 6.02
CA ARG A 115 16.63 -1.29 6.60
C ARG A 115 16.26 -0.30 7.71
N TYR A 116 15.16 0.43 7.54
CA TYR A 116 14.72 1.48 8.47
C TYR A 116 13.54 1.05 9.36
N SER A 117 13.21 -0.25 9.40
CA SER A 117 12.10 -0.80 10.19
C SER A 117 10.77 -0.09 9.95
N ALA A 118 10.43 0.14 8.69
CA ALA A 118 9.19 0.73 8.26
C ALA A 118 8.24 -0.36 7.71
N LEU A 119 6.93 -0.19 7.92
CA LEU A 119 5.91 -0.97 7.23
C LEU A 119 5.73 -0.44 5.80
N THR A 120 5.37 -1.33 4.89
CA THR A 120 5.02 -0.99 3.51
C THR A 120 3.52 -1.15 3.28
N TYR A 121 2.90 -0.12 2.71
CA TYR A 121 1.51 -0.11 2.26
C TYR A 121 1.50 0.16 0.76
N LEU A 122 1.20 -0.86 -0.04
CA LEU A 122 1.19 -0.81 -1.49
C LEU A 122 -0.24 -0.80 -2.03
N ASP A 123 -0.60 0.23 -2.77
CA ASP A 123 -1.85 0.29 -3.52
C ASP A 123 -1.65 -0.33 -4.91
N GLU A 124 -2.31 -1.45 -5.16
CA GLU A 124 -2.29 -2.21 -6.41
C GLU A 124 -3.56 -2.03 -7.24
N VAL A 125 -4.39 -1.03 -6.94
CA VAL A 125 -5.71 -0.80 -7.56
C VAL A 125 -5.66 -0.77 -9.09
N HIS A 126 -4.57 -0.25 -9.68
CA HIS A 126 -4.38 -0.16 -11.12
C HIS A 126 -3.67 -1.37 -11.73
N ALA A 127 -3.40 -2.40 -10.95
CA ALA A 127 -2.63 -3.57 -11.39
C ALA A 127 -3.31 -4.91 -11.11
N VAL A 128 -4.07 -5.03 -10.02
CA VAL A 128 -4.80 -6.28 -9.69
C VAL A 128 -5.78 -6.65 -10.79
N GLY A 129 -5.83 -7.93 -11.11
CA GLY A 129 -6.63 -8.48 -12.22
C GLY A 129 -6.00 -8.34 -13.59
N MET A 130 -4.84 -7.66 -13.72
CA MET A 130 -4.18 -7.42 -15.00
C MET A 130 -2.72 -7.90 -15.03
N TYR A 131 -1.97 -7.75 -13.95
CA TYR A 131 -0.56 -8.09 -13.85
C TYR A 131 -0.33 -9.22 -12.85
N GLY A 132 0.75 -9.98 -13.07
CA GLY A 132 1.09 -11.17 -12.29
C GLY A 132 0.43 -12.44 -12.86
N ALA A 133 1.00 -13.59 -12.53
CA ALA A 133 0.56 -14.88 -13.08
C ALA A 133 -0.90 -15.22 -12.70
N GLU A 134 -1.33 -14.76 -11.54
CA GLU A 134 -2.68 -14.98 -11.00
C GLU A 134 -3.51 -13.69 -10.94
N GLY A 135 -2.95 -12.58 -11.43
CA GLY A 135 -3.60 -11.28 -11.37
C GLY A 135 -3.39 -10.54 -10.05
N GLY A 136 -2.37 -10.89 -9.27
CA GLY A 136 -2.07 -10.27 -7.98
C GLY A 136 -1.41 -8.89 -8.05
N GLY A 137 -1.12 -8.39 -9.26
CA GLY A 137 -0.53 -7.06 -9.45
C GLY A 137 0.97 -7.06 -9.76
N ILE A 138 1.60 -5.90 -9.65
CA ILE A 138 3.02 -5.71 -9.98
C ILE A 138 3.93 -6.40 -8.96
N ALA A 139 3.59 -6.39 -7.68
CA ALA A 139 4.37 -7.09 -6.67
C ALA A 139 4.45 -8.59 -7.00
N GLN A 140 3.31 -9.23 -7.34
CA GLN A 140 3.29 -10.63 -7.77
C GLN A 140 4.09 -10.83 -9.06
N MET A 141 3.89 -9.99 -10.07
CA MET A 141 4.61 -10.09 -11.34
C MET A 141 6.14 -10.07 -11.16
N ARG A 142 6.62 -9.34 -10.16
CA ARG A 142 8.05 -9.20 -9.84
C ARG A 142 8.55 -10.13 -8.74
N GLY A 143 7.68 -10.96 -8.13
CA GLY A 143 8.03 -11.84 -7.01
C GLY A 143 8.44 -11.10 -5.75
N LEU A 144 7.78 -9.98 -5.45
CA LEU A 144 8.12 -9.05 -4.37
C LEU A 144 7.07 -9.03 -3.24
N GLU A 145 6.05 -9.89 -3.28
CA GLU A 145 4.95 -9.88 -2.30
C GLU A 145 5.43 -10.01 -0.85
N ASP A 146 6.46 -10.83 -0.62
CA ASP A 146 7.02 -11.05 0.73
C ASP A 146 7.69 -9.79 1.32
N GLY A 147 8.05 -8.85 0.46
CA GLY A 147 8.64 -7.56 0.87
C GLY A 147 7.60 -6.47 1.18
N ILE A 148 6.32 -6.75 0.98
CA ILE A 148 5.22 -5.82 1.20
C ILE A 148 4.36 -6.31 2.36
N ASP A 149 4.13 -5.45 3.36
CA ASP A 149 3.35 -5.82 4.54
C ASP A 149 1.85 -5.79 4.26
N ILE A 150 1.38 -4.72 3.60
CA ILE A 150 -0.03 -4.51 3.32
C ILE A 150 -0.21 -4.19 1.84
N ILE A 151 -1.07 -4.95 1.18
CA ILE A 151 -1.49 -4.72 -0.20
C ILE A 151 -2.95 -4.28 -0.19
N GLN A 152 -3.24 -3.16 -0.86
CA GLN A 152 -4.59 -2.69 -1.10
C GLN A 152 -4.97 -2.94 -2.56
N GLY A 153 -6.20 -3.38 -2.78
CA GLY A 153 -6.73 -3.64 -4.11
C GLY A 153 -8.19 -3.23 -4.26
N THR A 154 -8.69 -3.37 -5.47
CA THR A 154 -10.08 -3.07 -5.80
C THR A 154 -10.72 -4.19 -6.62
N LEU A 155 -12.00 -4.41 -6.39
CA LEU A 155 -12.85 -5.27 -7.23
C LEU A 155 -13.55 -4.47 -8.35
N GLY A 156 -13.52 -3.14 -8.26
CA GLY A 156 -14.27 -2.23 -9.13
C GLY A 156 -13.60 -1.90 -10.47
N LYS A 157 -12.46 -2.46 -10.79
CA LYS A 157 -11.76 -2.23 -12.06
C LYS A 157 -11.69 -3.50 -12.90
N ALA A 158 -10.55 -4.17 -12.99
CA ALA A 158 -10.36 -5.35 -13.83
C ALA A 158 -11.27 -6.53 -13.46
N PHE A 159 -11.60 -6.72 -12.19
CA PHE A 159 -12.53 -7.77 -11.75
C PHE A 159 -13.99 -7.49 -12.11
N GLY A 160 -14.36 -6.25 -12.45
CA GLY A 160 -15.70 -5.90 -12.91
C GLY A 160 -16.80 -6.04 -11.85
N ALA A 161 -16.46 -6.00 -10.59
CA ALA A 161 -17.37 -6.09 -9.45
C ALA A 161 -17.37 -4.79 -8.62
N SER A 162 -17.96 -4.80 -7.43
CA SER A 162 -17.92 -3.66 -6.50
C SER A 162 -17.15 -4.05 -5.26
N GLY A 163 -16.36 -3.12 -4.73
CA GLY A 163 -15.63 -3.30 -3.48
C GLY A 163 -14.16 -2.93 -3.57
N GLY A 164 -13.54 -2.93 -2.42
CA GLY A 164 -12.11 -2.83 -2.24
C GLY A 164 -11.68 -3.78 -1.12
N TYR A 165 -10.38 -3.94 -0.95
CA TYR A 165 -9.84 -4.81 0.09
C TYR A 165 -8.44 -4.40 0.49
N ILE A 166 -8.01 -4.88 1.65
CA ILE A 166 -6.60 -4.99 2.02
C ILE A 166 -6.26 -6.47 2.26
N ALA A 167 -5.01 -6.84 2.03
CA ALA A 167 -4.43 -8.14 2.38
C ALA A 167 -3.11 -7.92 3.14
N ALA A 168 -2.91 -8.63 4.28
CA ALA A 168 -1.76 -8.50 5.16
C ALA A 168 -1.42 -9.83 5.86
#